data_067e1b5c251c278036232b98288857cd
#
_entry.id   067e1b5c251c278036232b98288857cd
#
_cell.length_a   1.000
_cell.length_b   1.000
_cell.length_c   1.000
_cell.angle_alpha   90.00
_cell.angle_beta   90.00
_cell.angle_gamma   90.00
#
_symmetry.space_group_name_H-M   'P 1'
#
loop_
_entity.id
_entity.type
_entity.pdbx_description
1 polymer ?
#
loop_
_entity_poly.entity_id
_entity_poly.type
_entity_poly.pdbx_seq_one_letter_code
_entity_poly.pdbx_strand_id
1 'polypeptide(L)'
;MEFRQLLGARIRGLRKSRHYTQERLAEKVGINPKYLSSIERGKENPTLDTFIKLSAALEVSVGELFYQLEVENPDDRLKSIISLIDRASAEQQRSALKVLSALFH
;
A
#
# COMPACT_ATOMS: atom_id res chain seq x y z
N MET A 1 -15.65 6.28 -1.14
CA MET A 1 -14.51 6.07 -0.23
C MET A 1 -13.22 6.31 -1.00
N GLU A 2 -12.33 7.09 -0.46
CA GLU A 2 -11.06 7.40 -1.11
C GLU A 2 -10.12 6.19 -1.13
N PHE A 3 -9.22 6.18 -2.09
CA PHE A 3 -8.24 5.12 -2.27
C PHE A 3 -7.44 4.84 -0.99
N ARG A 4 -6.94 5.88 -0.33
CA ARG A 4 -6.14 5.69 0.90
C ARG A 4 -6.93 5.05 2.03
N GLN A 5 -8.24 5.29 2.09
CA GLN A 5 -9.11 4.66 3.08
C GLN A 5 -9.31 3.17 2.77
N LEU A 6 -9.53 2.85 1.49
CA LEU A 6 -9.66 1.46 1.05
C LEU A 6 -8.36 0.69 1.27
N LEU A 7 -7.23 1.30 0.91
CA LEU A 7 -5.91 0.70 1.10
C LEU A 7 -5.63 0.46 2.58
N GLY A 8 -5.89 1.45 3.43
CA GLY A 8 -5.71 1.33 4.88
C GLY A 8 -6.53 0.21 5.48
N ALA A 9 -7.81 0.12 5.09
CA ALA A 9 -8.69 -0.95 5.54
C ALA A 9 -8.20 -2.32 5.07
N ARG A 10 -7.70 -2.41 3.84
CA ARG A 10 -7.14 -3.65 3.29
C ARG A 10 -5.92 -4.10 4.06
N ILE A 11 -4.99 -3.17 4.34
CA ILE A 11 -3.78 -3.44 5.12
C ILE A 11 -4.15 -3.92 6.52
N ARG A 12 -5.09 -3.24 7.17
CA ARG A 12 -5.56 -3.64 8.50
C ARG A 12 -6.17 -5.03 8.50
N GLY A 13 -7.01 -5.35 7.52
CA GLY A 13 -7.62 -6.67 7.39
C GLY A 13 -6.58 -7.77 7.20
N LEU A 14 -5.61 -7.54 6.33
CA LEU A 14 -4.51 -8.49 6.11
C LEU A 14 -3.66 -8.65 7.37
N ARG A 15 -3.35 -7.56 8.06
CA ARG A 15 -2.59 -7.61 9.30
C ARG A 15 -3.30 -8.49 10.33
N LYS A 16 -4.59 -8.25 10.53
CA LYS A 16 -5.38 -9.03 11.49
C LYS A 16 -5.48 -10.49 11.10
N SER A 17 -5.61 -10.78 9.81
CA SER A 17 -5.67 -12.17 9.33
C SER A 17 -4.36 -12.92 9.58
N ARG A 18 -3.24 -12.20 9.66
CA ARG A 18 -1.93 -12.76 10.00
C ARG A 18 -1.66 -12.78 11.50
N HIS A 19 -2.62 -12.33 12.32
CA HIS A 19 -2.49 -12.24 13.77
C HIS A 19 -1.35 -11.33 14.22
N TYR A 20 -1.08 -10.26 13.47
CA TYR A 20 -0.09 -9.26 13.85
C TYR A 20 -0.73 -8.08 14.56
N THR A 21 -0.07 -7.61 15.62
CA THR A 21 -0.37 -6.27 16.15
C THR A 21 0.20 -5.21 15.23
N GLN A 22 -0.22 -3.96 15.39
CA GLN A 22 0.37 -2.86 14.65
C GLN A 22 1.87 -2.74 14.94
N GLU A 23 2.25 -2.90 16.20
CA GLU A 23 3.66 -2.84 16.61
C GLU A 23 4.49 -3.92 15.91
N ARG A 24 3.95 -5.13 15.84
CA ARG A 24 4.68 -6.25 15.22
C ARG A 24 4.84 -6.04 13.72
N LEU A 25 3.79 -5.61 13.03
CA LEU A 25 3.88 -5.34 11.61
C LEU A 25 4.81 -4.17 11.33
N ALA A 26 4.71 -3.10 12.11
CA ALA A 26 5.58 -1.94 11.97
C ALA A 26 7.06 -2.33 12.14
N GLU A 27 7.35 -3.20 13.12
CA GLU A 27 8.70 -3.73 13.33
C GLU A 27 9.20 -4.50 12.11
N LYS A 28 8.36 -5.38 11.55
CA LYS A 28 8.71 -6.16 10.36
C LYS A 28 9.01 -5.29 9.14
N VAL A 29 8.28 -4.21 9.01
CA VAL A 29 8.41 -3.29 7.87
C VAL A 29 9.53 -2.27 8.11
N GLY A 30 9.85 -1.99 9.36
CA GLY A 30 10.85 -0.98 9.72
C GLY A 30 10.28 0.43 9.74
N ILE A 31 9.00 0.58 10.10
CA ILE A 31 8.34 1.88 10.21
C ILE A 31 7.84 2.11 11.62
N ASN A 32 7.55 3.37 11.93
CA ASN A 32 6.95 3.75 13.21
C ASN A 32 5.52 3.22 13.29
N PRO A 33 5.10 2.62 14.42
CA PRO A 33 3.71 2.17 14.60
C PRO A 33 2.67 3.26 14.42
N LYS A 34 2.99 4.50 14.76
CA LYS A 34 2.08 5.64 14.54
C LYS A 34 1.85 5.91 13.06
N TYR A 35 2.89 5.75 12.25
CA TYR A 35 2.77 5.88 10.80
C TYR A 35 1.88 4.76 10.25
N LEU A 36 2.10 3.52 10.67
CA LEU A 36 1.24 2.41 10.27
C LEU A 36 -0.22 2.65 10.67
N SER A 37 -0.45 3.14 11.89
CA SER A 37 -1.80 3.47 12.34
C SER A 37 -2.45 4.53 11.45
N SER A 38 -1.70 5.56 11.05
CA SER A 38 -2.21 6.60 10.15
C SER A 38 -2.56 6.04 8.77
N ILE A 39 -1.74 5.11 8.26
CA ILE A 39 -2.01 4.43 6.99
C ILE A 39 -3.30 3.61 7.09
N GLU A 40 -3.44 2.82 8.14
CA GLU A 40 -4.63 1.96 8.33
C GLU A 40 -5.91 2.76 8.49
N ARG A 41 -5.82 3.97 9.06
CA ARG A 41 -6.97 4.86 9.21
C ARG A 41 -7.27 5.67 7.95
N GLY A 42 -6.48 5.50 6.90
CA GLY A 42 -6.68 6.23 5.66
C GLY A 42 -6.30 7.70 5.71
N LYS A 43 -5.46 8.09 6.66
CA LYS A 43 -5.03 9.48 6.82
C LYS A 43 -3.78 9.82 6.04
N GLU A 44 -2.99 8.81 5.68
CA GLU A 44 -1.78 8.96 4.90
C GLU A 44 -1.68 7.86 3.87
N ASN A 45 -1.16 8.21 2.70
CA ASN A 45 -0.75 7.21 1.72
C ASN A 45 0.65 6.74 2.09
N PRO A 46 0.93 5.44 2.08
CA PRO A 46 2.30 4.98 2.24
C PRO A 46 3.14 5.43 1.05
N THR A 47 4.45 5.62 1.29
CA THR A 47 5.38 5.77 0.18
C THR A 47 5.41 4.47 -0.61
N LEU A 48 5.87 4.53 -1.85
CA LEU A 48 5.96 3.32 -2.68
C LEU A 48 6.86 2.28 -2.02
N ASP A 49 7.99 2.70 -1.45
CA ASP A 49 8.89 1.80 -0.74
C ASP A 49 8.20 1.11 0.44
N THR A 50 7.50 1.90 1.27
CA THR A 50 6.74 1.37 2.40
C THR A 50 5.66 0.40 1.93
N PHE A 51 4.99 0.72 0.84
CA PHE A 51 3.96 -0.12 0.25
C PHE A 51 4.50 -1.48 -0.16
N ILE A 52 5.65 -1.50 -0.82
CA ILE A 52 6.33 -2.74 -1.22
C ILE A 52 6.71 -3.57 0.01
N LYS A 53 7.26 -2.90 1.03
CA LYS A 53 7.64 -3.58 2.27
C LYS A 53 6.44 -4.12 3.05
N LEU A 54 5.33 -3.39 3.05
CA LEU A 54 4.09 -3.86 3.67
C LEU A 54 3.57 -5.13 2.98
N SER A 55 3.54 -5.14 1.65
CA SER A 55 3.07 -6.31 0.91
C SER A 55 3.94 -7.53 1.21
N ALA A 56 5.26 -7.36 1.23
CA ALA A 56 6.19 -8.45 1.56
C ALA A 56 5.97 -8.97 2.99
N ALA A 57 5.83 -8.08 3.96
CA ALA A 57 5.61 -8.47 5.36
C ALA A 57 4.26 -9.16 5.56
N LEU A 58 3.25 -8.79 4.78
CA LEU A 58 1.93 -9.40 4.82
C LEU A 58 1.84 -10.66 3.95
N GLU A 59 2.92 -11.02 3.29
CA GLU A 59 3.00 -12.22 2.43
C GLU A 59 2.00 -12.19 1.28
N VAL A 60 1.78 -11.02 0.71
CA VAL A 60 0.97 -10.84 -0.49
C VAL A 60 1.80 -10.11 -1.54
N SER A 61 1.47 -10.33 -2.80
CA SER A 61 2.07 -9.54 -3.87
C SER A 61 1.48 -8.12 -3.86
N VAL A 62 2.19 -7.19 -4.46
CA VAL A 62 1.67 -5.84 -4.65
C VAL A 62 0.36 -5.89 -5.44
N GLY A 63 0.29 -6.76 -6.44
CA GLY A 63 -0.93 -6.97 -7.22
C GLY A 63 -2.11 -7.44 -6.36
N GLU A 64 -1.87 -8.39 -5.47
CA GLU A 64 -2.91 -8.88 -4.56
C GLU A 64 -3.39 -7.78 -3.61
N LEU A 65 -2.48 -6.90 -3.20
CA LEU A 65 -2.85 -5.80 -2.32
C LEU A 65 -3.82 -4.84 -3.01
N PHE A 66 -3.62 -4.59 -4.32
CA PHE A 66 -4.49 -3.72 -5.11
C PHE A 66 -5.73 -4.40 -5.67
N TYR A 67 -5.67 -5.69 -5.91
CA TYR A 67 -6.64 -6.43 -6.72
C TYR A 67 -8.09 -6.29 -6.23
N GLN A 68 -8.30 -6.26 -4.93
CA GLN A 68 -9.63 -6.20 -4.34
C GLN A 68 -10.04 -4.79 -3.90
N LEU A 69 -9.28 -3.78 -4.28
CA LEU A 69 -9.64 -2.41 -3.95
C LEU A 69 -10.68 -1.91 -4.93
N GLU A 70 -11.91 -1.75 -4.45
CA GLU A 70 -12.99 -1.17 -5.24
C GLU A 70 -12.99 0.33 -5.02
N VAL A 71 -12.78 1.05 -6.10
CA VAL A 71 -12.90 2.50 -6.13
C VAL A 71 -14.08 2.82 -7.05
N GLU A 72 -15.04 3.59 -6.55
CA GLU A 72 -16.28 3.87 -7.26
C GLU A 72 -16.04 4.55 -8.62
N ASN A 73 -15.02 5.39 -8.70
CA ASN A 73 -14.72 6.15 -9.91
C ASN A 73 -13.37 5.72 -10.48
N PRO A 74 -13.33 5.20 -11.74
CA PRO A 74 -12.08 4.83 -12.40
C PRO A 74 -11.06 5.97 -12.48
N ASP A 75 -11.52 7.21 -12.62
CA ASP A 75 -10.63 8.38 -12.67
C ASP A 75 -9.93 8.58 -11.33
N ASP A 76 -10.60 8.30 -10.21
CA ASP A 76 -10.00 8.40 -8.88
C ASP A 76 -8.93 7.34 -8.68
N ARG A 77 -9.12 6.14 -9.24
CA ARG A 77 -8.09 5.09 -9.22
C ARG A 77 -6.83 5.55 -9.93
N LEU A 78 -7.00 6.09 -11.13
CA LEU A 78 -5.89 6.57 -11.92
C LEU A 78 -5.16 7.71 -11.24
N LYS A 79 -5.90 8.68 -10.72
CA LYS A 79 -5.32 9.81 -9.97
C LYS A 79 -4.53 9.35 -8.75
N SER A 80 -5.04 8.35 -8.03
CA SER A 80 -4.36 7.81 -6.85
C SER A 80 -3.04 7.16 -7.23
N ILE A 81 -3.02 6.37 -8.30
CA ILE A 81 -1.79 5.73 -8.79
C ILE A 81 -0.78 6.78 -9.23
N ILE A 82 -1.21 7.77 -10.01
CA ILE A 82 -0.36 8.86 -10.47
C ILE A 82 0.23 9.63 -9.30
N SER A 83 -0.59 9.94 -8.30
CA SER A 83 -0.13 10.65 -7.11
C SER A 83 0.97 9.90 -6.36
N LEU A 84 0.84 8.57 -6.24
CA LEU A 84 1.87 7.76 -5.60
C LEU A 84 3.19 7.82 -6.38
N ILE A 85 3.11 7.74 -7.71
CA ILE A 85 4.29 7.76 -8.58
C ILE A 85 4.95 9.14 -8.55
N ASP A 86 4.17 10.21 -8.59
CA ASP A 86 4.69 11.58 -8.60
C ASP A 86 5.49 11.91 -7.34
N ARG A 87 5.14 11.32 -6.21
CA ARG A 87 5.83 11.53 -4.94
C ARG A 87 7.10 10.68 -4.79
N ALA A 88 7.28 9.72 -5.66
CA ALA A 88 8.37 8.77 -5.56
C ALA A 88 9.67 9.37 -6.09
N SER A 89 10.80 8.92 -5.55
CA SER A 89 12.11 9.24 -6.11
C SER A 89 12.28 8.57 -7.48
N ALA A 90 13.30 8.99 -8.24
CA ALA A 90 13.58 8.36 -9.54
C ALA A 90 13.85 6.86 -9.40
N GLU A 91 14.56 6.46 -8.34
CA GLU A 91 14.80 5.05 -8.07
C GLU A 91 13.52 4.29 -7.76
N GLN A 92 12.67 4.87 -6.93
CA GLN A 92 11.37 4.29 -6.60
C GLN A 92 10.46 4.20 -7.83
N GLN A 93 10.50 5.20 -8.70
CA GLN A 93 9.72 5.18 -9.94
C GLN A 93 10.18 4.04 -10.86
N ARG A 94 11.49 3.79 -10.96
CA ARG A 94 12.00 2.64 -11.73
C ARG A 94 11.54 1.31 -11.14
N SER A 95 11.57 1.19 -9.81
CA SER A 95 11.07 0.00 -9.12
C SER A 95 9.57 -0.18 -9.35
N ALA A 96 8.81 0.90 -9.28
CA ALA A 96 7.38 0.89 -9.54
C ALA A 96 7.07 0.42 -10.96
N LEU A 97 7.83 0.87 -11.93
CA LEU A 97 7.63 0.47 -13.32
C LEU A 97 7.78 -1.05 -13.48
N LYS A 98 8.79 -1.64 -12.83
CA LYS A 98 8.98 -3.10 -12.84
C LYS A 98 7.80 -3.83 -12.22
N VAL A 99 7.34 -3.36 -11.06
CA VAL A 99 6.21 -3.97 -10.34
C VAL A 99 4.93 -3.85 -11.18
N LEU A 100 4.62 -2.66 -11.67
CA LEU A 100 3.43 -2.43 -12.47
C LEU A 100 3.45 -3.23 -13.76
N SER A 101 4.61 -3.32 -14.42
CA SER A 101 4.75 -4.13 -15.62
C SER A 101 4.44 -5.60 -15.36
N ALA A 102 4.86 -6.12 -14.20
CA ALA A 102 4.58 -7.49 -13.81
C ALA A 102 3.08 -7.75 -13.58
N LEU A 103 2.32 -6.72 -13.16
CA LEU A 103 0.89 -6.84 -12.90
C LEU A 103 0.05 -7.01 -14.17
N PHE A 104 0.56 -6.55 -15.31
CA PHE A 104 -0.17 -6.54 -16.57
C PHE A 104 0.29 -7.62 -17.55
N HIS A 105 1.08 -8.55 -17.09
CA HIS A 105 1.54 -9.70 -17.89
C HIS A 105 0.91 -11.00 -17.49
#